data_ebf1a2596b2293726f8aaf729d2d2a70
#
_entry.id   ebf1a2596b2293726f8aaf729d2d2a70
#
_cell.length_a   1.000
_cell.length_b   1.000
_cell.length_c   1.000
_cell.angle_alpha   90.00
_cell.angle_beta   90.00
_cell.angle_gamma   90.00
#
_symmetry.space_group_name_H-M   'P 1'
#
loop_
_entity.id
_entity.type
_entity.pdbx_description
1 polymer ?
#
loop_
_entity_poly.entity_id
_entity_poly.type
_entity_poly.pdbx_seq_one_letter_code
_entity_poly.pdbx_strand_id
1 'polypeptide(L)'
;KMKSLLLTCAALICSGALMAQKAPQLRADNIEEVLKAMTLEEKANLVVGVGMGGFSDKPVIGSTASIVPGAAGTTKPIPRLGIPAIVLADGPAGVRINTQRQFDHHYYYATHFPIGTSLSSTWNLQLVQQVGNAMGEEDRDYGVEVQLAPALGLMRNPLCGRNFEYYSEDPVLSGNIAAAYVKGVQDLGIGTSIKHFAFNNQETQRMGNDVHVSQRAARELYLKNFQICVEKAQPWTVMSSYNLVNGTMTSERRDLLTTILRDEWGFKGLVMTDWFGGMDPVRRGKKADRVANIIAGNDLIEPGTEQDSKEIVAAVNSGKLDIKYLDT
;
A
#
# COMPACT_ATOMS: atom_id res chain seq x y z
N LYS A 1 -54.24 36.17 -27.39
CA LYS A 1 -53.28 36.25 -26.30
C LYS A 1 -53.02 34.93 -25.49
N MET A 2 -53.88 33.92 -25.65
CA MET A 2 -53.78 32.63 -24.96
C MET A 2 -52.96 31.56 -25.72
N LYS A 3 -52.75 31.69 -26.99
CA LYS A 3 -51.96 30.75 -27.84
C LYS A 3 -50.44 30.99 -27.75
N SER A 4 -50.00 32.18 -27.29
CA SER A 4 -48.59 32.50 -27.15
C SER A 4 -47.98 31.97 -25.82
N LEU A 5 -48.81 31.71 -24.81
CA LEU A 5 -48.35 31.22 -23.49
C LEU A 5 -48.14 29.70 -23.46
N LEU A 6 -48.79 28.96 -24.35
CA LEU A 6 -48.66 27.50 -24.46
C LEU A 6 -47.38 27.05 -25.19
N LEU A 7 -46.84 27.90 -26.10
CA LEU A 7 -45.59 27.59 -26.81
C LEU A 7 -44.35 27.85 -25.93
N THR A 8 -44.41 28.75 -24.94
CA THR A 8 -43.28 29.07 -24.06
C THR A 8 -43.12 28.02 -22.97
N CYS A 9 -44.19 27.36 -22.53
CA CYS A 9 -44.11 26.26 -21.57
C CYS A 9 -43.59 24.93 -22.17
N ALA A 10 -43.85 24.69 -23.48
CA ALA A 10 -43.35 23.48 -24.14
C ALA A 10 -41.85 23.53 -24.45
N ALA A 11 -41.26 24.73 -24.59
CA ALA A 11 -39.82 24.89 -24.81
C ALA A 11 -38.97 24.75 -23.55
N LEU A 12 -39.58 24.94 -22.35
CA LEU A 12 -38.87 24.77 -21.07
C LEU A 12 -38.89 23.33 -20.53
N ILE A 13 -39.71 22.45 -21.06
CA ILE A 13 -39.79 21.04 -20.66
C ILE A 13 -38.83 20.15 -21.47
N CYS A 14 -38.37 20.60 -22.64
CA CYS A 14 -37.39 19.83 -23.43
C CYS A 14 -35.91 20.02 -23.06
N SER A 15 -35.58 20.93 -22.14
CA SER A 15 -34.18 21.15 -21.70
C SER A 15 -33.77 20.44 -20.42
N GLY A 16 -34.60 19.55 -19.88
CA GLY A 16 -34.38 18.87 -18.59
C GLY A 16 -34.06 17.39 -18.63
N ALA A 17 -34.05 16.77 -19.80
CA ALA A 17 -33.64 15.38 -19.93
C ALA A 17 -32.18 15.29 -20.47
N LEU A 18 -31.21 15.96 -19.82
CA LEU A 18 -29.87 15.40 -19.84
C LEU A 18 -29.99 14.06 -19.12
N MET A 19 -30.06 12.98 -19.87
CA MET A 19 -29.84 11.64 -19.35
C MET A 19 -28.54 11.73 -18.55
N ALA A 20 -28.60 11.65 -17.23
CA ALA A 20 -27.41 11.51 -16.41
C ALA A 20 -26.72 10.24 -16.90
N GLN A 21 -25.70 10.43 -17.72
CA GLN A 21 -24.93 9.31 -18.26
C GLN A 21 -24.46 8.49 -17.07
N LYS A 22 -24.90 7.22 -17.00
CA LYS A 22 -24.55 6.35 -15.88
C LYS A 22 -23.03 6.30 -15.78
N ALA A 23 -22.49 6.61 -14.59
CA ALA A 23 -21.06 6.61 -14.39
C ALA A 23 -20.44 5.25 -14.80
N PRO A 24 -19.28 5.22 -15.46
CA PRO A 24 -18.64 3.99 -15.85
C PRO A 24 -18.33 3.15 -14.62
N GLN A 25 -18.52 1.84 -14.71
CA GLN A 25 -18.16 0.89 -13.67
C GLN A 25 -16.80 0.29 -14.00
N LEU A 26 -15.89 0.20 -12.99
CA LEU A 26 -14.53 -0.31 -13.18
C LEU A 26 -14.54 -1.73 -13.77
N ARG A 27 -13.78 -1.93 -14.80
CA ARG A 27 -13.43 -3.21 -15.42
C ARG A 27 -11.96 -3.16 -15.88
N ALA A 28 -11.37 -4.33 -16.15
CA ALA A 28 -9.99 -4.42 -16.59
C ALA A 28 -9.70 -3.68 -17.92
N ASP A 29 -10.71 -3.48 -18.74
CA ASP A 29 -10.61 -2.90 -20.08
C ASP A 29 -10.98 -1.41 -20.16
N ASN A 30 -11.37 -0.76 -19.04
CA ASN A 30 -11.87 0.62 -19.06
C ASN A 30 -11.27 1.54 -17.99
N ILE A 31 -10.08 1.25 -17.48
CA ILE A 31 -9.43 2.02 -16.42
C ILE A 31 -9.32 3.52 -16.79
N GLU A 32 -8.92 3.84 -18.01
CA GLU A 32 -8.80 5.22 -18.51
C GLU A 32 -10.15 5.98 -18.52
N GLU A 33 -11.23 5.29 -18.84
CA GLU A 33 -12.58 5.85 -18.81
C GLU A 33 -13.01 6.19 -17.40
N VAL A 34 -12.76 5.26 -16.47
CA VAL A 34 -13.05 5.43 -15.04
C VAL A 34 -12.20 6.56 -14.45
N LEU A 35 -10.91 6.60 -14.74
CA LEU A 35 -10.00 7.66 -14.28
C LEU A 35 -10.46 9.06 -14.73
N LYS A 36 -10.92 9.20 -15.99
CA LYS A 36 -11.47 10.46 -16.52
C LYS A 36 -12.79 10.86 -15.87
N ALA A 37 -13.56 9.88 -15.39
CA ALA A 37 -14.83 10.12 -14.71
C ALA A 37 -14.68 10.44 -13.22
N MET A 38 -13.49 10.23 -12.63
CA MET A 38 -13.22 10.57 -11.23
C MET A 38 -13.14 12.07 -11.01
N THR A 39 -13.74 12.53 -9.92
CA THR A 39 -13.52 13.90 -9.42
C THR A 39 -12.15 14.01 -8.75
N LEU A 40 -11.66 15.23 -8.54
CA LEU A 40 -10.40 15.46 -7.82
C LEU A 40 -10.47 14.93 -6.38
N GLU A 41 -11.61 15.09 -5.72
CA GLU A 41 -11.83 14.58 -4.36
C GLU A 41 -11.79 13.04 -4.33
N GLU A 42 -12.36 12.37 -5.35
CA GLU A 42 -12.31 10.91 -5.46
C GLU A 42 -10.88 10.43 -5.68
N LYS A 43 -10.10 11.08 -6.54
CA LYS A 43 -8.67 10.78 -6.75
C LYS A 43 -7.87 10.98 -5.46
N ALA A 44 -8.06 12.13 -4.78
CA ALA A 44 -7.40 12.40 -3.50
C ALA A 44 -7.81 11.42 -2.39
N ASN A 45 -9.05 10.93 -2.41
CA ASN A 45 -9.50 9.91 -1.46
C ASN A 45 -8.93 8.53 -1.76
N LEU A 46 -8.74 8.16 -3.02
CA LEU A 46 -8.23 6.84 -3.40
C LEU A 46 -6.77 6.64 -2.95
N VAL A 47 -5.96 7.70 -3.01
CA VAL A 47 -4.54 7.66 -2.56
C VAL A 47 -4.37 7.82 -1.05
N VAL A 48 -5.47 7.89 -0.28
CA VAL A 48 -5.45 8.03 1.18
C VAL A 48 -6.20 6.84 1.78
N GLY A 49 -5.45 5.90 2.30
CA GLY A 49 -5.99 4.67 2.88
C GLY A 49 -6.63 4.87 4.25
N VAL A 50 -7.20 3.79 4.74
CA VAL A 50 -7.96 3.73 5.99
C VAL A 50 -7.31 2.72 6.92
N GLY A 51 -6.94 3.13 8.13
CA GLY A 51 -6.14 2.33 9.03
C GLY A 51 -6.89 1.47 10.02
N MET A 52 -6.09 0.85 10.89
CA MET A 52 -6.50 -0.05 11.96
C MET A 52 -7.47 0.63 12.93
N GLY A 53 -8.66 0.11 13.06
CA GLY A 53 -9.51 0.43 14.20
C GLY A 53 -8.94 -0.21 15.48
N GLY A 54 -8.73 0.58 16.54
CA GLY A 54 -8.41 0.04 17.86
C GLY A 54 -7.14 0.54 18.55
N PHE A 55 -6.33 1.39 17.94
CA PHE A 55 -5.16 1.99 18.61
C PHE A 55 -5.42 3.39 19.22
N SER A 56 -6.59 3.95 19.05
CA SER A 56 -6.97 5.20 19.72
C SER A 56 -8.46 5.23 20.00
N ASP A 57 -8.87 5.92 21.07
CA ASP A 57 -10.27 6.22 21.41
C ASP A 57 -10.95 7.13 20.36
N LYS A 58 -10.22 7.54 19.33
CA LYS A 58 -10.74 8.27 18.18
C LYS A 58 -10.75 7.35 16.96
N PRO A 59 -11.91 7.15 16.33
CA PRO A 59 -11.97 6.36 15.11
C PRO A 59 -11.07 7.01 14.07
N VAL A 60 -10.02 6.31 13.66
CA VAL A 60 -9.34 6.58 12.40
C VAL A 60 -10.37 6.31 11.31
N ILE A 61 -10.48 7.20 10.34
CA ILE A 61 -11.52 7.17 9.31
C ILE A 61 -11.65 5.78 8.72
N GLY A 62 -12.84 5.17 8.88
CA GLY A 62 -13.16 3.85 8.38
C GLY A 62 -12.40 2.74 9.11
N SER A 63 -12.94 2.23 10.19
CA SER A 63 -12.39 1.05 10.85
C SER A 63 -12.49 -0.17 9.94
N THR A 64 -11.38 -0.86 9.70
CA THR A 64 -11.34 -2.19 9.03
C THR A 64 -12.08 -3.26 9.82
N ALA A 65 -12.45 -2.99 11.06
CA ALA A 65 -13.30 -3.86 11.88
C ALA A 65 -14.62 -4.24 11.19
N SER A 66 -15.08 -3.48 10.21
CA SER A 66 -16.32 -3.75 9.49
C SER A 66 -16.18 -4.68 8.28
N ILE A 67 -14.98 -4.85 7.71
CA ILE A 67 -14.74 -5.73 6.54
C ILE A 67 -14.04 -7.01 7.01
N VAL A 68 -12.76 -6.91 7.39
CA VAL A 68 -11.99 -8.03 7.96
C VAL A 68 -11.45 -7.58 9.33
N PRO A 69 -12.10 -7.97 10.44
CA PRO A 69 -11.67 -7.57 11.77
C PRO A 69 -10.24 -8.02 12.08
N GLY A 70 -9.40 -7.06 12.45
CA GLY A 70 -7.97 -7.28 12.74
C GLY A 70 -7.03 -7.02 11.56
N ALA A 71 -7.55 -6.83 10.35
CA ALA A 71 -6.74 -6.39 9.22
C ALA A 71 -6.09 -5.03 9.47
N ALA A 72 -5.00 -4.73 8.76
CA ALA A 72 -4.18 -3.56 9.00
C ALA A 72 -4.78 -2.27 8.43
N GLY A 73 -5.45 -2.35 7.29
CA GLY A 73 -6.03 -1.20 6.62
C GLY A 73 -6.84 -1.57 5.38
N THR A 74 -7.42 -0.55 4.73
CA THR A 74 -8.10 -0.69 3.45
C THR A 74 -7.89 0.55 2.59
N THR A 75 -8.05 0.42 1.28
CA THR A 75 -8.30 1.59 0.43
C THR A 75 -9.73 2.10 0.63
N LYS A 76 -9.99 3.35 0.24
CA LYS A 76 -11.35 3.89 0.23
C LYS A 76 -12.10 3.44 -1.03
N PRO A 77 -13.32 2.91 -0.91
CA PRO A 77 -14.12 2.54 -2.07
C PRO A 77 -14.69 3.78 -2.76
N ILE A 78 -14.95 3.64 -4.08
CA ILE A 78 -15.72 4.63 -4.86
C ILE A 78 -16.89 3.90 -5.52
N PRO A 79 -18.01 3.67 -4.80
CA PRO A 79 -19.11 2.83 -5.28
C PRO A 79 -19.74 3.35 -6.57
N ARG A 80 -19.75 4.68 -6.77
CA ARG A 80 -20.25 5.32 -7.99
C ARG A 80 -19.55 4.81 -9.26
N LEU A 81 -18.27 4.45 -9.13
CA LEU A 81 -17.40 3.98 -10.21
C LEU A 81 -17.13 2.47 -10.15
N GLY A 82 -17.77 1.75 -9.23
CA GLY A 82 -17.54 0.32 -9.03
C GLY A 82 -16.15 -0.02 -8.47
N ILE A 83 -15.45 0.92 -7.81
CA ILE A 83 -14.17 0.69 -7.18
C ILE A 83 -14.41 0.17 -5.76
N PRO A 84 -14.02 -1.07 -5.44
CA PRO A 84 -14.18 -1.64 -4.09
C PRO A 84 -13.13 -1.10 -3.13
N ALA A 85 -13.32 -1.32 -1.82
CA ALA A 85 -12.24 -1.26 -0.86
C ALA A 85 -11.34 -2.50 -1.04
N ILE A 86 -10.04 -2.33 -0.92
CA ILE A 86 -9.04 -3.40 -0.92
C ILE A 86 -8.54 -3.58 0.51
N VAL A 87 -8.63 -4.78 1.04
CA VAL A 87 -8.22 -5.10 2.42
C VAL A 87 -6.73 -5.46 2.46
N LEU A 88 -6.01 -4.81 3.36
CA LEU A 88 -4.59 -5.00 3.61
C LEU A 88 -4.41 -5.67 4.97
N ALA A 89 -3.83 -6.87 5.02
CA ALA A 89 -3.56 -7.57 6.28
C ALA A 89 -2.06 -7.72 6.53
N ASP A 90 -1.66 -7.49 7.79
CA ASP A 90 -0.28 -7.71 8.22
C ASP A 90 -0.04 -9.20 8.52
N GLY A 91 1.22 -9.57 8.68
CA GLY A 91 1.66 -10.88 9.18
C GLY A 91 2.59 -11.64 8.26
N PRO A 92 3.92 -11.36 8.26
CA PRO A 92 4.89 -12.11 7.46
C PRO A 92 4.97 -13.61 7.76
N ALA A 93 4.47 -14.06 8.91
CA ALA A 93 4.42 -15.46 9.32
C ALA A 93 2.99 -15.99 9.55
N GLY A 94 1.97 -15.36 8.97
CA GLY A 94 0.57 -15.75 9.07
C GLY A 94 -0.36 -14.54 9.05
N VAL A 95 -1.51 -14.65 8.40
CA VAL A 95 -2.47 -13.55 8.28
C VAL A 95 -2.92 -13.05 9.65
N ARG A 96 -2.85 -11.75 9.86
CA ARG A 96 -3.24 -11.12 11.13
C ARG A 96 -4.69 -10.68 11.08
N ILE A 97 -5.53 -11.45 11.77
CA ILE A 97 -6.96 -11.21 11.94
C ILE A 97 -7.35 -11.31 13.42
N ASN A 98 -8.51 -10.78 13.78
CA ASN A 98 -9.06 -10.98 15.12
C ASN A 98 -9.65 -12.38 15.26
N THR A 99 -9.21 -13.12 16.28
CA THR A 99 -9.72 -14.45 16.61
C THR A 99 -11.20 -14.42 17.00
N GLN A 100 -11.65 -13.35 17.66
CA GLN A 100 -13.05 -13.15 18.03
C GLN A 100 -13.59 -11.89 17.34
N ARG A 101 -14.85 -11.95 16.91
CA ARG A 101 -15.53 -10.84 16.25
C ARG A 101 -16.76 -10.43 17.03
N GLN A 102 -17.10 -9.14 17.02
CA GLN A 102 -18.29 -8.66 17.68
C GLN A 102 -19.54 -9.29 17.04
N PHE A 103 -20.46 -9.79 17.87
CA PHE A 103 -21.70 -10.47 17.44
C PHE A 103 -21.53 -11.81 16.71
N ASP A 104 -20.33 -12.40 16.75
CA ASP A 104 -20.06 -13.73 16.21
C ASP A 104 -19.42 -14.62 17.29
N HIS A 105 -19.99 -15.82 17.50
CA HIS A 105 -19.50 -16.78 18.49
C HIS A 105 -18.44 -17.73 17.94
N HIS A 106 -18.11 -17.64 16.65
CA HIS A 106 -17.05 -18.45 16.04
C HIS A 106 -15.67 -17.92 16.41
N TYR A 107 -14.72 -18.85 16.46
CA TYR A 107 -13.31 -18.54 16.57
C TYR A 107 -12.68 -18.62 15.20
N TYR A 108 -11.95 -17.57 14.84
CA TYR A 108 -11.22 -17.45 13.58
C TYR A 108 -9.75 -17.72 13.85
N TYR A 109 -9.21 -18.75 13.23
CA TYR A 109 -7.82 -19.17 13.41
C TYR A 109 -7.03 -18.90 12.14
N ALA A 110 -5.76 -18.49 12.31
CA ALA A 110 -4.81 -18.40 11.23
C ALA A 110 -3.58 -19.23 11.56
N THR A 111 -2.98 -19.81 10.55
CA THR A 111 -1.77 -20.60 10.71
C THR A 111 -0.60 -19.71 11.05
N HIS A 112 0.20 -20.11 12.04
CA HIS A 112 1.52 -19.54 12.26
C HIS A 112 2.52 -20.33 11.42
N PHE A 113 2.89 -19.77 10.27
CA PHE A 113 3.90 -20.34 9.38
C PHE A 113 5.31 -20.13 9.94
N PRO A 114 6.32 -20.87 9.45
CA PRO A 114 7.70 -20.64 9.83
C PRO A 114 8.12 -19.19 9.50
N ILE A 115 8.86 -18.58 10.43
CA ILE A 115 9.39 -17.20 10.26
C ILE A 115 10.40 -17.13 9.11
N GLY A 116 10.63 -15.91 8.59
CA GLY A 116 11.51 -15.68 7.43
C GLY A 116 12.88 -16.33 7.54
N THR A 117 13.53 -16.24 8.72
CA THR A 117 14.81 -16.88 9.00
C THR A 117 14.77 -18.41 8.83
N SER A 118 13.70 -19.06 9.32
CA SER A 118 13.53 -20.51 9.17
C SER A 118 13.27 -20.91 7.72
N LEU A 119 12.44 -20.16 7.00
CA LEU A 119 12.17 -20.40 5.58
C LEU A 119 13.44 -20.30 4.73
N SER A 120 14.25 -19.26 4.95
CA SER A 120 15.49 -19.07 4.18
C SER A 120 16.54 -20.13 4.50
N SER A 121 16.57 -20.64 5.74
CA SER A 121 17.50 -21.71 6.15
C SER A 121 17.25 -23.04 5.43
N THR A 122 16.10 -23.20 4.80
CA THR A 122 15.79 -24.39 3.99
C THR A 122 16.51 -24.40 2.64
N TRP A 123 16.90 -23.23 2.11
CA TRP A 123 17.45 -23.05 0.75
C TRP A 123 16.56 -23.64 -0.35
N ASN A 124 15.29 -23.89 -0.04
CA ASN A 124 14.35 -24.58 -0.92
C ASN A 124 13.25 -23.63 -1.43
N LEU A 125 13.45 -23.08 -2.63
CA LEU A 125 12.52 -22.16 -3.26
C LEU A 125 11.14 -22.76 -3.48
N GLN A 126 11.08 -24.05 -3.85
CA GLN A 126 9.80 -24.75 -4.09
C GLN A 126 8.99 -24.87 -2.80
N LEU A 127 9.63 -25.23 -1.68
CA LEU A 127 8.97 -25.30 -0.38
C LEU A 127 8.45 -23.91 0.03
N VAL A 128 9.25 -22.85 -0.16
CA VAL A 128 8.85 -21.48 0.20
C VAL A 128 7.68 -21.01 -0.67
N GLN A 129 7.64 -21.36 -1.95
CA GLN A 129 6.48 -21.08 -2.81
C GLN A 129 5.22 -21.82 -2.31
N GLN A 130 5.33 -23.08 -1.87
CA GLN A 130 4.22 -23.82 -1.28
C GLN A 130 3.71 -23.15 0.01
N VAL A 131 4.60 -22.64 0.86
CA VAL A 131 4.21 -21.85 2.03
C VAL A 131 3.48 -20.57 1.61
N GLY A 132 3.96 -19.90 0.58
CA GLY A 132 3.27 -18.73 -0.01
C GLY A 132 1.87 -19.09 -0.53
N ASN A 133 1.70 -20.24 -1.22
CA ASN A 133 0.39 -20.71 -1.66
C ASN A 133 -0.56 -20.91 -0.46
N ALA A 134 -0.11 -21.63 0.57
CA ALA A 134 -0.94 -21.88 1.76
C ALA A 134 -1.32 -20.57 2.50
N MET A 135 -0.41 -19.58 2.54
CA MET A 135 -0.69 -18.24 3.07
C MET A 135 -1.77 -17.55 2.24
N GLY A 136 -1.64 -17.55 0.92
CA GLY A 136 -2.61 -16.95 0.00
C GLY A 136 -3.98 -17.62 0.05
N GLU A 137 -4.06 -18.92 0.35
CA GLU A 137 -5.34 -19.62 0.59
C GLU A 137 -6.04 -19.05 1.82
N GLU A 138 -5.34 -18.91 2.95
CA GLU A 138 -5.91 -18.32 4.17
C GLU A 138 -6.31 -16.85 3.96
N ASP A 139 -5.47 -16.05 3.30
CA ASP A 139 -5.78 -14.65 2.97
C ASP A 139 -7.09 -14.55 2.17
N ARG A 140 -7.24 -15.36 1.12
CA ARG A 140 -8.44 -15.42 0.29
C ARG A 140 -9.67 -15.82 1.10
N ASP A 141 -9.55 -16.84 1.94
CA ASP A 141 -10.66 -17.36 2.75
C ASP A 141 -11.15 -16.33 3.77
N TYR A 142 -10.27 -15.44 4.23
CA TYR A 142 -10.60 -14.33 5.13
C TYR A 142 -11.02 -13.03 4.43
N GLY A 143 -10.92 -12.96 3.10
CA GLY A 143 -11.27 -11.77 2.32
C GLY A 143 -10.18 -10.69 2.38
N VAL A 144 -8.92 -11.09 2.47
CA VAL A 144 -7.75 -10.22 2.37
C VAL A 144 -7.28 -10.19 0.92
N GLU A 145 -7.12 -9.01 0.35
CA GLU A 145 -6.66 -8.86 -1.03
C GLU A 145 -5.15 -8.61 -1.13
N VAL A 146 -4.52 -8.06 -0.09
CA VAL A 146 -3.07 -7.82 -0.06
C VAL A 146 -2.47 -8.23 1.28
N GLN A 147 -1.57 -9.19 1.25
CA GLN A 147 -0.73 -9.56 2.38
C GLN A 147 0.48 -8.64 2.49
N LEU A 148 0.64 -7.98 3.66
CA LEU A 148 1.77 -7.08 3.93
C LEU A 148 3.03 -7.88 4.28
N ALA A 149 3.50 -8.65 3.31
CA ALA A 149 4.65 -9.54 3.37
C ALA A 149 5.21 -9.73 1.94
N PRO A 150 6.44 -10.25 1.80
CA PRO A 150 7.44 -10.58 2.81
C PRO A 150 8.24 -9.36 3.31
N ALA A 151 8.87 -9.50 4.49
CA ALA A 151 9.81 -8.52 4.99
C ALA A 151 11.23 -8.82 4.46
N LEU A 152 11.84 -7.84 3.81
CA LEU A 152 13.09 -7.98 3.04
C LEU A 152 14.27 -7.19 3.61
N GLY A 153 14.18 -6.67 4.84
CA GLY A 153 15.36 -6.08 5.50
C GLY A 153 16.51 -7.08 5.56
N LEU A 154 17.75 -6.61 5.38
CA LEU A 154 18.93 -7.46 5.59
C LEU A 154 19.22 -7.58 7.08
N MET A 155 19.67 -8.76 7.52
CA MET A 155 20.17 -9.01 8.87
C MET A 155 21.57 -8.43 9.01
N ARG A 156 21.69 -7.16 9.43
CA ARG A 156 22.98 -6.47 9.57
C ARG A 156 23.53 -6.48 10.98
N ASN A 157 22.65 -6.33 11.96
CA ASN A 157 23.00 -6.33 13.37
C ASN A 157 22.13 -7.37 14.08
N PRO A 158 22.71 -8.33 14.83
CA PRO A 158 21.93 -9.36 15.53
C PRO A 158 20.96 -8.78 16.57
N LEU A 159 21.16 -7.54 17.01
CA LEU A 159 20.29 -6.85 17.96
C LEU A 159 19.09 -6.15 17.27
N CYS A 160 18.96 -6.20 15.96
CA CYS A 160 17.77 -5.68 15.29
C CYS A 160 16.55 -6.51 15.66
N GLY A 161 15.54 -5.87 16.26
CA GLY A 161 14.36 -6.54 16.81
C GLY A 161 13.45 -7.21 15.77
N ARG A 162 13.68 -7.00 14.48
CA ARG A 162 12.87 -7.58 13.37
C ARG A 162 13.63 -8.62 12.55
N ASN A 163 14.84 -9.04 12.96
CA ASN A 163 15.59 -10.06 12.23
C ASN A 163 14.82 -11.38 12.06
N PHE A 164 13.92 -11.71 12.99
CA PHE A 164 13.13 -12.94 12.92
C PHE A 164 12.27 -13.03 11.65
N GLU A 165 11.76 -11.92 11.14
CA GLU A 165 10.93 -11.89 9.93
C GLU A 165 11.74 -11.69 8.64
N TYR A 166 13.03 -11.33 8.73
CA TYR A 166 13.93 -11.20 7.60
C TYR A 166 14.51 -12.56 7.20
N TYR A 167 14.96 -12.68 5.96
CA TYR A 167 15.40 -13.95 5.40
C TYR A 167 16.89 -14.22 5.65
N SER A 168 17.79 -13.27 5.38
CA SER A 168 19.24 -13.48 5.48
C SER A 168 20.00 -12.16 5.55
N GLU A 169 21.29 -12.26 5.88
CA GLU A 169 22.28 -11.20 5.64
C GLU A 169 22.74 -11.15 4.18
N ASP A 170 22.57 -12.26 3.44
CA ASP A 170 22.88 -12.36 2.01
C ASP A 170 21.70 -11.84 1.18
N PRO A 171 21.89 -10.75 0.40
CA PRO A 171 20.82 -10.18 -0.41
C PRO A 171 20.39 -11.08 -1.57
N VAL A 172 21.28 -11.97 -2.07
CA VAL A 172 20.95 -12.88 -3.16
C VAL A 172 20.04 -13.99 -2.65
N LEU A 173 20.36 -14.60 -1.51
CA LEU A 173 19.49 -15.58 -0.86
C LEU A 173 18.15 -14.96 -0.50
N SER A 174 18.15 -13.82 0.19
CA SER A 174 16.95 -13.10 0.60
C SER A 174 16.03 -12.79 -0.58
N GLY A 175 16.58 -12.23 -1.66
CA GLY A 175 15.79 -11.84 -2.83
C GLY A 175 15.16 -13.03 -3.56
N ASN A 176 15.88 -14.16 -3.66
CA ASN A 176 15.34 -15.37 -4.32
C ASN A 176 14.27 -16.07 -3.48
N ILE A 177 14.49 -16.19 -2.18
CA ILE A 177 13.50 -16.77 -1.25
C ILE A 177 12.23 -15.92 -1.23
N ALA A 178 12.37 -14.59 -1.13
CA ALA A 178 11.23 -13.69 -1.17
C ALA A 178 10.46 -13.74 -2.50
N ALA A 179 11.17 -13.85 -3.63
CA ALA A 179 10.52 -13.99 -4.93
C ALA A 179 9.70 -15.29 -5.03
N ALA A 180 10.18 -16.39 -4.44
CA ALA A 180 9.41 -17.64 -4.36
C ALA A 180 8.15 -17.48 -3.51
N TYR A 181 8.25 -16.85 -2.34
CA TYR A 181 7.12 -16.55 -1.48
C TYR A 181 6.08 -15.67 -2.21
N VAL A 182 6.51 -14.56 -2.82
CA VAL A 182 5.65 -13.64 -3.58
C VAL A 182 4.88 -14.38 -4.67
N LYS A 183 5.56 -15.23 -5.45
CA LYS A 183 4.89 -16.03 -6.48
C LYS A 183 3.82 -16.93 -5.88
N GLY A 184 4.14 -17.62 -4.78
CA GLY A 184 3.20 -18.51 -4.12
C GLY A 184 1.92 -17.79 -3.71
N VAL A 185 2.00 -16.66 -3.01
CA VAL A 185 0.82 -15.87 -2.60
C VAL A 185 0.07 -15.36 -3.83
N GLN A 186 0.78 -14.80 -4.82
CA GLN A 186 0.17 -14.18 -5.99
C GLN A 186 -0.44 -15.20 -6.97
N ASP A 187 -0.01 -16.45 -6.98
CA ASP A 187 -0.63 -17.54 -7.74
C ASP A 187 -2.10 -17.78 -7.34
N LEU A 188 -2.49 -17.38 -6.13
CA LEU A 188 -3.86 -17.44 -5.60
C LEU A 188 -4.69 -16.18 -5.87
N GLY A 189 -4.15 -15.19 -6.57
CA GLY A 189 -4.81 -13.91 -6.84
C GLY A 189 -4.80 -12.96 -5.65
N ILE A 190 -3.91 -13.17 -4.67
CA ILE A 190 -3.69 -12.29 -3.52
C ILE A 190 -2.42 -11.48 -3.75
N GLY A 191 -2.47 -10.17 -3.55
CA GLY A 191 -1.30 -9.30 -3.68
C GLY A 191 -0.33 -9.47 -2.51
N THR A 192 0.93 -9.12 -2.73
CA THR A 192 1.96 -9.04 -1.70
C THR A 192 2.50 -7.63 -1.59
N SER A 193 2.97 -7.24 -0.40
CA SER A 193 3.68 -5.98 -0.18
C SER A 193 5.05 -6.25 0.40
N ILE A 194 6.09 -6.20 -0.46
CA ILE A 194 7.46 -6.34 0.03
C ILE A 194 7.86 -5.13 0.86
N LYS A 195 8.49 -5.37 2.02
CA LYS A 195 8.73 -4.34 3.02
C LYS A 195 10.05 -4.52 3.78
N HIS A 196 10.63 -3.49 4.35
CA HIS A 196 10.31 -2.08 4.19
C HIS A 196 11.35 -1.44 3.28
N PHE A 197 10.93 -0.82 2.22
CA PHE A 197 11.79 -0.28 1.17
C PHE A 197 12.21 1.15 1.49
N ALA A 198 13.45 1.42 1.98
CA ALA A 198 14.49 0.45 2.29
C ALA A 198 15.34 0.94 3.49
N PHE A 199 16.35 0.16 3.87
CA PHE A 199 17.35 0.49 4.89
C PHE A 199 16.86 0.51 6.34
N ASN A 200 15.70 -0.05 6.66
CA ASN A 200 15.24 -0.20 8.04
C ASN A 200 15.90 -1.42 8.70
N ASN A 201 17.16 -1.25 9.11
CA ASN A 201 17.97 -2.31 9.75
C ASN A 201 18.16 -2.10 11.25
N GLN A 202 17.38 -1.19 11.84
CA GLN A 202 17.40 -0.86 13.27
C GLN A 202 15.99 -0.46 13.72
N GLU A 203 15.50 -1.07 14.81
CA GLU A 203 14.20 -0.75 15.37
C GLU A 203 14.24 0.32 16.46
N THR A 204 15.38 0.48 17.13
CA THR A 204 15.58 1.56 18.10
C THR A 204 15.45 2.91 17.40
N GLN A 205 14.46 3.71 17.81
CA GLN A 205 14.16 5.02 17.23
C GLN A 205 13.93 4.96 15.69
N ARG A 206 13.38 3.87 15.16
CA ARG A 206 13.23 3.62 13.71
C ARG A 206 12.63 4.77 12.91
N MET A 207 11.69 5.52 13.49
CA MET A 207 11.07 6.69 12.85
C MET A 207 11.97 7.93 12.81
N GLY A 208 13.05 7.96 13.58
CA GLY A 208 14.02 9.06 13.66
C GLY A 208 15.41 8.70 13.15
N ASN A 209 15.62 7.44 12.79
CA ASN A 209 16.93 6.97 12.34
C ASN A 209 17.26 7.54 10.94
N ASP A 210 18.45 8.15 10.81
CA ASP A 210 18.97 8.58 9.52
C ASP A 210 20.14 7.68 9.10
N VAL A 211 19.89 6.86 8.09
CA VAL A 211 20.86 5.90 7.58
C VAL A 211 21.80 6.57 6.60
N HIS A 212 23.07 6.65 6.94
CA HIS A 212 24.11 7.13 6.04
C HIS A 212 24.71 5.98 5.25
N VAL A 213 24.51 5.98 3.95
CA VAL A 213 24.93 4.89 3.06
C VAL A 213 25.46 5.43 1.74
N SER A 214 26.56 4.83 1.23
CA SER A 214 27.07 5.15 -0.10
C SER A 214 26.19 4.51 -1.19
N GLN A 215 26.21 5.07 -2.39
CA GLN A 215 25.48 4.51 -3.54
C GLN A 215 25.87 3.06 -3.83
N ARG A 216 27.16 2.73 -3.71
CA ARG A 216 27.64 1.37 -3.93
C ARG A 216 27.05 0.41 -2.91
N ALA A 217 27.17 0.70 -1.61
CA ALA A 217 26.64 -0.17 -0.56
C ALA A 217 25.11 -0.28 -0.66
N ALA A 218 24.41 0.82 -0.99
CA ALA A 218 22.98 0.81 -1.22
C ALA A 218 22.60 -0.21 -2.29
N ARG A 219 23.20 -0.13 -3.49
CA ARG A 219 22.83 -0.95 -4.63
C ARG A 219 23.32 -2.40 -4.55
N GLU A 220 24.52 -2.62 -4.03
CA GLU A 220 25.12 -3.97 -3.99
C GLU A 220 24.57 -4.82 -2.83
N LEU A 221 24.10 -4.19 -1.76
CA LEU A 221 23.63 -4.88 -0.55
C LEU A 221 22.14 -4.61 -0.27
N TYR A 222 21.82 -3.40 0.21
CA TYR A 222 20.52 -3.11 0.83
C TYR A 222 19.33 -3.06 -0.13
N LEU A 223 19.57 -2.78 -1.41
CA LEU A 223 18.55 -2.74 -2.45
C LEU A 223 18.55 -4.01 -3.30
N LYS A 224 19.61 -4.82 -3.24
CA LYS A 224 19.81 -5.96 -4.14
C LYS A 224 18.74 -7.05 -3.96
N ASN A 225 18.35 -7.36 -2.73
CA ASN A 225 17.29 -8.32 -2.46
C ASN A 225 15.92 -7.85 -2.97
N PHE A 226 15.60 -6.55 -2.82
CA PHE A 226 14.39 -5.96 -3.41
C PHE A 226 14.43 -6.02 -4.93
N GLN A 227 15.56 -5.65 -5.54
CA GLN A 227 15.74 -5.73 -6.99
C GLN A 227 15.45 -7.14 -7.51
N ILE A 228 16.07 -8.16 -6.91
CA ILE A 228 15.86 -9.56 -7.32
C ILE A 228 14.39 -9.96 -7.19
N CYS A 229 13.74 -9.57 -6.09
CA CYS A 229 12.34 -9.88 -5.86
C CYS A 229 11.42 -9.20 -6.89
N VAL A 230 11.64 -7.92 -7.16
CA VAL A 230 10.87 -7.15 -8.16
C VAL A 230 11.04 -7.75 -9.55
N GLU A 231 12.28 -7.95 -10.00
CA GLU A 231 12.56 -8.46 -11.34
C GLU A 231 12.03 -9.89 -11.57
N LYS A 232 12.03 -10.75 -10.53
CA LYS A 232 11.62 -12.16 -10.64
C LYS A 232 10.15 -12.44 -10.37
N ALA A 233 9.49 -11.62 -9.56
CA ALA A 233 8.14 -11.91 -9.06
C ALA A 233 7.12 -10.79 -9.25
N GLN A 234 7.55 -9.55 -9.53
CA GLN A 234 6.65 -8.39 -9.66
C GLN A 234 5.62 -8.35 -8.54
N PRO A 235 6.02 -8.10 -7.28
CA PRO A 235 5.05 -7.97 -6.18
C PRO A 235 4.01 -6.90 -6.53
N TRP A 236 2.74 -7.09 -6.13
CA TRP A 236 1.72 -6.10 -6.46
C TRP A 236 1.95 -4.78 -5.76
N THR A 237 2.56 -4.82 -4.57
CA THR A 237 2.85 -3.60 -3.84
C THR A 237 4.24 -3.61 -3.19
N VAL A 238 4.74 -2.41 -2.90
CA VAL A 238 5.97 -2.15 -2.13
C VAL A 238 5.64 -1.17 -1.02
N MET A 239 6.12 -1.44 0.20
CA MET A 239 5.94 -0.53 1.33
C MET A 239 7.24 0.24 1.61
N SER A 240 7.18 1.58 1.52
CA SER A 240 8.30 2.44 1.90
C SER A 240 8.55 2.42 3.41
N SER A 241 9.79 2.59 3.83
CA SER A 241 10.18 2.46 5.24
C SER A 241 10.06 3.76 6.04
N TYR A 242 10.17 3.67 7.39
CA TYR A 242 10.06 4.82 8.29
C TYR A 242 11.27 5.73 8.32
N ASN A 243 12.48 5.18 8.12
CA ASN A 243 13.73 5.86 8.35
C ASN A 243 14.04 6.93 7.30
N LEU A 244 14.96 7.82 7.63
CA LEU A 244 15.62 8.66 6.66
C LEU A 244 16.78 7.90 6.02
N VAL A 245 17.17 8.38 4.85
CA VAL A 245 18.41 7.98 4.17
C VAL A 245 19.12 9.24 3.68
N ASN A 246 20.31 9.46 4.20
CA ASN A 246 21.11 10.65 3.88
C ASN A 246 20.30 11.97 4.03
N GLY A 247 19.55 12.09 5.13
CA GLY A 247 18.79 13.28 5.50
C GLY A 247 17.37 13.40 4.93
N THR A 248 16.92 12.44 4.08
CA THR A 248 15.57 12.47 3.47
C THR A 248 14.79 11.23 3.81
N MET A 249 13.50 11.35 4.14
CA MET A 249 12.61 10.20 4.38
C MET A 249 12.53 9.32 3.15
N THR A 250 12.55 8.00 3.32
CA THR A 250 12.40 7.05 2.21
C THR A 250 11.11 7.30 1.43
N SER A 251 10.03 7.62 2.11
CA SER A 251 8.73 7.95 1.49
C SER A 251 8.71 9.27 0.69
N GLU A 252 9.72 10.12 0.84
CA GLU A 252 9.87 11.39 0.10
C GLU A 252 10.99 11.32 -0.95
N ARG A 253 11.55 10.13 -1.19
CA ARG A 253 12.71 9.93 -2.07
C ARG A 253 12.31 9.46 -3.47
N ARG A 254 12.16 10.41 -4.38
CA ARG A 254 11.86 10.10 -5.78
C ARG A 254 12.94 9.25 -6.45
N ASP A 255 14.21 9.45 -6.12
CA ASP A 255 15.32 8.64 -6.65
C ASP A 255 15.16 7.15 -6.25
N LEU A 256 14.64 6.88 -5.05
CA LEU A 256 14.39 5.52 -4.56
C LEU A 256 13.10 4.93 -5.14
N LEU A 257 11.96 5.63 -4.98
CA LEU A 257 10.63 5.09 -5.28
C LEU A 257 10.27 5.15 -6.77
N THR A 258 10.81 6.11 -7.51
CA THR A 258 10.56 6.24 -8.94
C THR A 258 11.76 5.76 -9.74
N THR A 259 12.90 6.46 -9.66
CA THR A 259 14.03 6.18 -10.53
C THR A 259 14.56 4.76 -10.38
N ILE A 260 14.89 4.33 -9.16
CA ILE A 260 15.42 2.99 -8.92
C ILE A 260 14.33 1.94 -9.07
N LEU A 261 13.24 2.07 -8.32
CA LEU A 261 12.21 1.03 -8.24
C LEU A 261 11.45 0.87 -9.57
N ARG A 262 10.97 1.97 -10.17
CA ARG A 262 10.12 1.92 -11.36
C ARG A 262 10.92 1.98 -12.66
N ASP A 263 11.79 3.00 -12.81
CA ASP A 263 12.44 3.24 -14.09
C ASP A 263 13.57 2.24 -14.35
N GLU A 264 14.39 1.90 -13.34
CA GLU A 264 15.50 0.97 -13.51
C GLU A 264 15.06 -0.50 -13.38
N TRP A 265 14.24 -0.88 -12.40
CA TRP A 265 13.85 -2.28 -12.15
C TRP A 265 12.53 -2.68 -12.80
N GLY A 266 11.81 -1.73 -13.38
CA GLY A 266 10.56 -1.99 -14.09
C GLY A 266 9.40 -2.43 -13.19
N PHE A 267 9.37 -1.96 -11.92
CA PHE A 267 8.24 -2.21 -11.02
C PHE A 267 6.97 -1.58 -11.55
N LYS A 268 5.89 -2.35 -11.62
CA LYS A 268 4.61 -1.95 -12.21
C LYS A 268 3.47 -1.80 -11.21
N GLY A 269 3.74 -2.15 -9.95
CA GLY A 269 2.71 -2.17 -8.91
C GLY A 269 2.58 -0.84 -8.17
N LEU A 270 1.89 -0.90 -7.04
CA LEU A 270 1.58 0.23 -6.16
C LEU A 270 2.64 0.37 -5.06
N VAL A 271 3.04 1.60 -4.75
CA VAL A 271 3.88 1.92 -3.59
C VAL A 271 3.00 2.50 -2.48
N MET A 272 3.06 1.91 -1.28
CA MET A 272 2.39 2.45 -0.10
C MET A 272 3.40 2.94 0.95
N THR A 273 2.98 3.85 1.81
CA THR A 273 3.76 4.20 3.00
C THR A 273 3.64 3.09 4.05
N ASP A 274 4.67 2.92 4.89
CA ASP A 274 4.47 2.19 6.15
C ASP A 274 3.49 2.95 7.05
N TRP A 275 2.83 2.23 7.96
CA TRP A 275 1.75 2.73 8.83
C TRP A 275 2.21 3.93 9.66
N PHE A 276 1.48 5.03 9.54
CA PHE A 276 1.83 6.31 10.15
C PHE A 276 3.19 6.88 9.70
N GLY A 277 3.73 6.42 8.57
CA GLY A 277 5.01 6.82 8.02
C GLY A 277 5.19 8.33 8.01
N GLY A 278 6.19 8.83 8.75
CA GLY A 278 6.47 10.25 8.86
C GLY A 278 5.52 11.06 9.75
N MET A 279 4.60 10.42 10.50
CA MET A 279 3.64 11.09 11.38
C MET A 279 4.19 11.42 12.78
N ASP A 280 5.42 11.09 13.13
CA ASP A 280 6.00 11.42 14.44
C ASP A 280 6.69 12.80 14.43
N PRO A 281 5.98 13.89 14.75
CA PRO A 281 6.58 15.23 14.80
C PRO A 281 7.48 15.41 16.03
N VAL A 282 7.34 14.57 17.06
CA VAL A 282 8.05 14.71 18.34
C VAL A 282 9.55 14.40 18.16
N ARG A 283 9.89 13.44 17.31
CA ARG A 283 11.27 13.02 17.10
C ARG A 283 11.99 13.76 15.97
N ARG A 284 11.25 14.40 15.07
CA ARG A 284 11.78 15.08 13.86
C ARG A 284 11.42 16.53 13.74
N GLY A 285 10.53 17.05 14.57
CA GLY A 285 10.02 18.42 14.47
C GLY A 285 9.21 18.71 13.18
N LYS A 286 8.96 17.68 12.32
CA LYS A 286 8.26 17.85 11.05
C LYS A 286 7.46 16.61 10.68
N LYS A 287 6.17 16.79 10.39
CA LYS A 287 5.29 15.77 9.76
C LYS A 287 5.77 15.52 8.32
N ALA A 288 5.65 14.29 7.82
CA ALA A 288 5.87 14.02 6.40
C ALA A 288 4.96 14.88 5.52
N ASP A 289 5.51 15.42 4.44
CA ASP A 289 4.76 16.16 3.45
C ASP A 289 4.05 15.18 2.49
N ARG A 290 2.72 15.14 2.55
CA ARG A 290 1.91 14.24 1.72
C ARG A 290 2.07 14.52 0.23
N VAL A 291 2.25 15.78 -0.13
CA VAL A 291 2.54 16.18 -1.51
C VAL A 291 3.89 15.64 -1.95
N ALA A 292 4.91 15.75 -1.09
CA ALA A 292 6.23 15.18 -1.37
C ALA A 292 6.19 13.65 -1.47
N ASN A 293 5.39 12.96 -0.64
CA ASN A 293 5.20 11.51 -0.74
C ASN A 293 4.65 11.12 -2.13
N ILE A 294 3.60 11.80 -2.59
CA ILE A 294 2.98 11.53 -3.90
C ILE A 294 3.97 11.83 -5.04
N ILE A 295 4.63 13.00 -5.01
CA ILE A 295 5.63 13.37 -6.03
C ILE A 295 6.80 12.37 -6.06
N ALA A 296 7.16 11.79 -4.92
CA ALA A 296 8.21 10.79 -4.82
C ALA A 296 7.81 9.45 -5.44
N GLY A 297 6.52 9.15 -5.56
CA GLY A 297 5.99 7.94 -6.16
C GLY A 297 5.32 6.98 -5.18
N ASN A 298 4.85 7.46 -3.99
CA ASN A 298 3.87 6.72 -3.21
C ASN A 298 2.48 6.92 -3.82
N ASP A 299 1.77 5.84 -4.03
CA ASP A 299 0.43 5.80 -4.58
C ASP A 299 -0.63 5.68 -3.48
N LEU A 300 -0.25 5.21 -2.28
CA LEU A 300 -1.17 5.02 -1.15
C LEU A 300 -0.52 5.44 0.18
N ILE A 301 -1.18 6.31 0.90
CA ILE A 301 -0.77 6.79 2.23
C ILE A 301 -1.53 6.00 3.29
N GLU A 302 -0.82 5.19 4.11
CA GLU A 302 -1.42 4.32 5.12
C GLU A 302 -1.01 4.67 6.56
N PRO A 303 -1.97 4.69 7.50
CA PRO A 303 -3.31 5.18 7.25
C PRO A 303 -3.29 6.68 7.01
N GLY A 304 -4.23 7.15 6.21
CA GLY A 304 -4.43 8.58 6.04
C GLY A 304 -5.63 9.10 6.84
N THR A 305 -5.89 10.39 6.68
CA THR A 305 -6.98 11.12 7.33
C THR A 305 -7.78 11.91 6.29
N GLU A 306 -8.99 12.37 6.64
CA GLU A 306 -9.73 13.33 5.78
C GLU A 306 -8.95 14.62 5.54
N GLN A 307 -8.15 15.03 6.52
CA GLN A 307 -7.32 16.21 6.38
C GLN A 307 -6.24 16.00 5.30
N ASP A 308 -5.63 14.81 5.23
CA ASP A 308 -4.65 14.49 4.18
C ASP A 308 -5.30 14.59 2.78
N SER A 309 -6.53 14.05 2.59
CA SER A 309 -7.27 14.19 1.33
C SER A 309 -7.55 15.67 0.98
N LYS A 310 -7.97 16.48 1.95
CA LYS A 310 -8.22 17.92 1.76
C LYS A 310 -6.93 18.68 1.40
N GLU A 311 -5.81 18.34 2.03
CA GLU A 311 -4.50 18.93 1.73
C GLU A 311 -4.06 18.60 0.30
N ILE A 312 -4.28 17.37 -0.18
CA ILE A 312 -4.00 16.95 -1.56
C ILE A 312 -4.86 17.75 -2.55
N VAL A 313 -6.17 17.86 -2.32
CA VAL A 313 -7.07 18.66 -3.17
C VAL A 313 -6.62 20.13 -3.23
N ALA A 314 -6.29 20.72 -2.07
CA ALA A 314 -5.81 22.10 -1.99
C ALA A 314 -4.48 22.27 -2.74
N ALA A 315 -3.57 21.29 -2.66
CA ALA A 315 -2.30 21.32 -3.36
C ALA A 315 -2.46 21.28 -4.89
N VAL A 316 -3.39 20.48 -5.39
CA VAL A 316 -3.72 20.45 -6.83
C VAL A 316 -4.34 21.79 -7.27
N ASN A 317 -5.35 22.29 -6.54
CA ASN A 317 -6.03 23.56 -6.87
C ASN A 317 -5.09 24.77 -6.84
N SER A 318 -4.05 24.74 -6.01
CA SER A 318 -3.04 25.82 -5.95
C SER A 318 -1.88 25.64 -6.92
N GLY A 319 -1.83 24.54 -7.68
CA GLY A 319 -0.73 24.22 -8.59
C GLY A 319 0.55 23.71 -7.89
N LYS A 320 0.50 23.46 -6.57
CA LYS A 320 1.63 22.87 -5.83
C LYS A 320 1.84 21.38 -6.18
N LEU A 321 0.76 20.67 -6.53
CA LEU A 321 0.77 19.29 -7.01
C LEU A 321 0.15 19.23 -8.41
N ASP A 322 0.89 18.73 -9.39
CA ASP A 322 0.35 18.43 -10.71
C ASP A 322 -0.56 17.19 -10.61
N ILE A 323 -1.79 17.28 -11.12
CA ILE A 323 -2.78 16.22 -11.07
C ILE A 323 -2.28 14.91 -11.70
N LYS A 324 -1.34 14.98 -12.65
CA LYS A 324 -0.74 13.80 -13.26
C LYS A 324 -0.16 12.81 -12.26
N TYR A 325 0.31 13.27 -11.08
CA TYR A 325 0.82 12.41 -10.01
C TYR A 325 -0.29 11.63 -9.27
N LEU A 326 -1.56 12.03 -9.43
CA LEU A 326 -2.72 11.29 -8.93
C LEU A 326 -3.30 10.37 -10.02
N ASP A 327 -2.94 10.61 -11.27
CA ASP A 327 -3.45 9.89 -12.45
C ASP A 327 -2.52 8.76 -12.90
N THR A 328 -1.35 8.63 -12.24
CA THR A 328 -0.38 7.57 -12.51
C THR A 328 -0.71 6.31 -11.73
#